data_633fb846e97dbc942fae15e59353c258
#
_entry.id   633fb846e97dbc942fae15e59353c258
#
_cell.length_a   1.000
_cell.length_b   1.000
_cell.length_c   1.000
_cell.angle_alpha   90.00
_cell.angle_beta   90.00
_cell.angle_gamma   90.00
#
_symmetry.space_group_name_H-M   'P 1'
#
loop_
_entity.id
_entity.type
_entity.pdbx_description
1 polymer ?
#
loop_
_entity_poly.entity_id
_entity_poly.type
_entity_poly.pdbx_seq_one_letter_code
_entity_poly.pdbx_strand_id
1 'polypeptide(L)'
;MTAFVGANLSASYTAAELTGAESAKVPGIGDLYVSHDNKTYRFVRYLGGAGAIAAVAGNAVGFYAPGGVSTGVTNDVTSDVSDTAANLAGVLCAAPASGDYCWIQVGGVVTLTPALVSGADGNALTLSTTTDGTLKVAGAVTDSGGAVAIDASAKIVMLNCPR
;
A
#
# COMPACT_ATOMS: atom_id res chain seq x y z
N MET A 1 -23.10 -23.80 -7.50
CA MET A 1 -21.74 -23.40 -7.98
C MET A 1 -21.63 -21.91 -7.76
N THR A 2 -20.87 -21.50 -6.74
CA THR A 2 -20.66 -20.06 -6.44
C THR A 2 -19.60 -19.57 -7.42
N ALA A 3 -19.98 -18.72 -8.35
CA ALA A 3 -19.00 -18.08 -9.22
C ALA A 3 -18.17 -17.13 -8.35
N PHE A 4 -16.88 -17.36 -8.24
CA PHE A 4 -15.95 -16.41 -7.63
C PHE A 4 -15.79 -15.24 -8.60
N VAL A 5 -16.32 -14.09 -8.24
CA VAL A 5 -16.33 -12.87 -9.10
C VAL A 5 -15.09 -12.00 -8.85
N GLY A 6 -14.02 -12.55 -8.30
CA GLY A 6 -12.79 -11.80 -8.02
C GLY A 6 -12.89 -10.94 -6.76
N ALA A 7 -11.77 -10.32 -6.40
CA ALA A 7 -11.70 -9.41 -5.26
C ALA A 7 -12.29 -8.03 -5.61
N ASN A 8 -13.11 -7.45 -4.72
CA ASN A 8 -13.52 -6.06 -4.85
C ASN A 8 -12.38 -5.15 -4.34
N LEU A 9 -11.51 -4.74 -5.25
CA LEU A 9 -10.30 -4.00 -4.91
C LEU A 9 -10.58 -2.58 -4.40
N SER A 10 -11.71 -1.99 -4.79
CA SER A 10 -12.09 -0.63 -4.39
C SER A 10 -12.91 -0.56 -3.09
N ALA A 11 -13.21 -1.72 -2.49
CA ALA A 11 -13.96 -1.77 -1.24
C ALA A 11 -13.04 -1.54 -0.03
N SER A 12 -13.62 -0.94 1.01
CA SER A 12 -13.10 -0.95 2.37
C SER A 12 -14.05 -1.72 3.27
N TYR A 13 -13.52 -2.34 4.30
CA TYR A 13 -14.24 -3.21 5.24
C TYR A 13 -13.93 -2.80 6.67
N THR A 14 -14.94 -2.79 7.51
CA THR A 14 -14.80 -2.52 8.95
C THR A 14 -14.35 -3.76 9.72
N ALA A 15 -13.83 -3.58 10.93
CA ALA A 15 -13.50 -4.69 11.82
C ALA A 15 -14.72 -5.55 12.16
N ALA A 16 -15.92 -4.95 12.21
CA ALA A 16 -17.16 -5.67 12.47
C ALA A 16 -17.55 -6.61 11.32
N GLU A 17 -17.26 -6.24 10.07
CA GLU A 17 -17.52 -7.09 8.92
C GLU A 17 -16.56 -8.29 8.87
N LEU A 18 -15.32 -8.14 9.33
CA LEU A 18 -14.34 -9.25 9.39
C LEU A 18 -14.72 -10.30 10.43
N THR A 19 -15.42 -9.92 11.50
CA THR A 19 -15.74 -10.82 12.63
C THR A 19 -17.21 -11.18 12.74
N GLY A 20 -18.08 -10.50 11.97
CA GLY A 20 -19.52 -10.68 12.00
C GLY A 20 -20.04 -11.86 11.16
N ALA A 21 -21.36 -11.94 11.01
CA ALA A 21 -22.02 -12.97 10.22
C ALA A 21 -21.63 -12.98 8.73
N GLU A 22 -21.14 -11.86 8.21
CA GLU A 22 -20.69 -11.69 6.83
C GLU A 22 -19.20 -12.00 6.63
N SER A 23 -18.48 -12.39 7.70
CA SER A 23 -17.02 -12.63 7.65
C SER A 23 -16.60 -13.65 6.57
N ALA A 24 -17.45 -14.60 6.23
CA ALA A 24 -17.19 -15.56 5.15
C ALA A 24 -17.16 -14.93 3.74
N LYS A 25 -17.59 -13.68 3.59
CA LYS A 25 -17.61 -12.92 2.33
C LYS A 25 -16.49 -11.88 2.24
N VAL A 26 -15.74 -11.71 3.32
CA VAL A 26 -14.64 -10.74 3.44
C VAL A 26 -13.31 -11.47 3.36
N PRO A 27 -12.29 -10.92 2.68
CA PRO A 27 -10.96 -11.51 2.65
C PRO A 27 -10.34 -11.62 4.04
N GLY A 28 -9.48 -12.61 4.24
CA GLY A 28 -8.65 -12.71 5.45
C GLY A 28 -7.50 -11.71 5.43
N ILE A 29 -7.11 -11.21 6.62
CA ILE A 29 -5.95 -10.30 6.73
C ILE A 29 -4.69 -11.02 6.23
N GLY A 30 -3.98 -10.39 5.30
CA GLY A 30 -2.80 -10.95 4.67
C GLY A 30 -3.09 -11.78 3.42
N ASP A 31 -4.36 -12.00 3.05
CA ASP A 31 -4.70 -12.70 1.82
C ASP A 31 -4.08 -12.02 0.61
N LEU A 32 -3.63 -12.85 -0.34
CA LEU A 32 -3.08 -12.41 -1.61
C LEU A 32 -4.07 -12.69 -2.74
N TYR A 33 -4.20 -11.72 -3.64
CA TYR A 33 -4.95 -11.87 -4.89
C TYR A 33 -4.06 -11.51 -6.08
N VAL A 34 -4.02 -12.37 -7.08
CA VAL A 34 -3.31 -12.12 -8.34
C VAL A 34 -4.35 -11.98 -9.44
N SER A 35 -4.37 -10.82 -10.09
CA SER A 35 -5.26 -10.56 -11.20
C SER A 35 -4.69 -11.10 -12.53
N HIS A 36 -5.55 -11.22 -13.54
CA HIS A 36 -5.16 -11.73 -14.87
C HIS A 36 -4.19 -10.80 -15.63
N ASP A 37 -4.04 -9.54 -15.22
CA ASP A 37 -3.09 -8.57 -15.76
C ASP A 37 -1.74 -8.55 -15.00
N ASN A 38 -1.44 -9.63 -14.26
CA ASN A 38 -0.20 -9.84 -13.48
C ASN A 38 0.01 -8.84 -12.34
N LYS A 39 -1.03 -8.18 -11.86
CA LYS A 39 -0.95 -7.39 -10.65
C LYS A 39 -1.20 -8.26 -9.43
N THR A 40 -0.48 -7.98 -8.36
CA THR A 40 -0.63 -8.68 -7.08
C THR A 40 -1.13 -7.71 -6.04
N TYR A 41 -2.08 -8.16 -5.24
CA TYR A 41 -2.72 -7.39 -4.18
C TYR A 41 -2.62 -8.14 -2.86
N ARG A 42 -2.59 -7.38 -1.75
CA ARG A 42 -2.60 -7.91 -0.38
C ARG A 42 -3.70 -7.23 0.42
N PHE A 43 -4.44 -8.01 1.22
CA PHE A 43 -5.47 -7.46 2.10
C PHE A 43 -4.86 -7.06 3.44
N VAL A 44 -5.04 -5.79 3.85
CA VAL A 44 -4.35 -5.16 4.98
C VAL A 44 -5.29 -4.29 5.80
N ARG A 45 -4.83 -3.89 7.01
CA ARG A 45 -5.47 -2.86 7.82
C ARG A 45 -4.75 -1.53 7.62
N TYR A 46 -5.53 -0.47 7.40
CA TYR A 46 -5.00 0.88 7.32
C TYR A 46 -5.04 1.57 8.68
N LEU A 47 -3.96 2.24 9.05
CA LEU A 47 -3.86 3.09 10.24
C LEU A 47 -3.41 4.49 9.82
N GLY A 48 -4.08 5.53 10.33
CA GLY A 48 -3.77 6.92 9.99
C GLY A 48 -2.48 7.45 10.60
N GLY A 49 -1.84 6.67 11.48
CA GLY A 49 -0.66 7.10 12.22
C GLY A 49 -0.93 8.21 13.24
N ALA A 50 0.13 8.73 13.84
CA ALA A 50 0.06 9.83 14.81
C ALA A 50 -0.41 11.15 14.15
N GLY A 51 -0.11 11.34 12.87
CA GLY A 51 -0.56 12.46 12.06
C GLY A 51 -2.02 12.38 11.64
N ALA A 52 -2.72 11.29 11.95
CA ALA A 52 -4.10 11.03 11.53
C ALA A 52 -4.30 11.22 10.01
N ILE A 53 -3.32 10.75 9.22
CA ILE A 53 -3.32 10.93 7.77
C ILE A 53 -4.48 10.13 7.16
N ALA A 54 -5.33 10.81 6.41
CA ALA A 54 -6.44 10.17 5.72
C ALA A 54 -5.94 9.29 4.56
N ALA A 55 -6.53 8.10 4.42
CA ALA A 55 -6.27 7.26 3.26
C ALA A 55 -6.83 7.89 1.99
N VAL A 56 -6.04 7.81 0.92
CA VAL A 56 -6.48 8.18 -0.43
C VAL A 56 -6.09 7.06 -1.38
N ALA A 57 -7.02 6.60 -2.22
CA ALA A 57 -6.71 5.61 -3.24
C ALA A 57 -5.58 6.12 -4.15
N GLY A 58 -4.59 5.29 -4.43
CA GLY A 58 -3.39 5.65 -5.18
C GLY A 58 -2.26 6.25 -4.33
N ASN A 59 -2.43 6.39 -2.99
CA ASN A 59 -1.33 6.74 -2.11
C ASN A 59 -0.43 5.52 -1.83
N ALA A 60 0.88 5.77 -1.80
CA ALA A 60 1.84 4.80 -1.31
C ALA A 60 1.71 4.64 0.21
N VAL A 61 1.86 3.41 0.70
CA VAL A 61 1.84 3.09 2.13
C VAL A 61 3.08 2.29 2.52
N GLY A 62 3.56 2.56 3.72
CA GLY A 62 4.59 1.76 4.38
C GLY A 62 3.99 0.83 5.43
N PHE A 63 4.78 -0.14 5.88
CA PHE A 63 4.41 -0.96 7.04
C PHE A 63 4.40 -0.08 8.29
N TYR A 64 3.31 -0.17 9.07
CA TYR A 64 3.14 0.62 10.28
C TYR A 64 4.17 0.20 11.33
N ALA A 65 4.98 1.15 11.75
CA ALA A 65 6.06 0.97 12.73
C ALA A 65 6.17 2.23 13.60
N PRO A 66 5.25 2.43 14.54
CA PRO A 66 5.27 3.61 15.40
C PRO A 66 6.57 3.65 16.21
N GLY A 67 7.20 4.82 16.26
CA GLY A 67 8.51 4.98 16.89
C GLY A 67 9.71 4.60 16.02
N GLY A 68 9.50 4.34 14.72
CA GLY A 68 10.57 4.10 13.75
C GLY A 68 11.27 2.74 13.87
N VAL A 69 10.74 1.84 14.68
CA VAL A 69 11.30 0.50 14.85
C VAL A 69 10.62 -0.45 13.89
N SER A 70 11.38 -1.01 12.97
CA SER A 70 10.86 -2.07 12.08
C SER A 70 10.62 -3.34 12.90
N THR A 71 9.37 -3.76 12.97
CA THR A 71 8.98 -5.04 13.54
C THR A 71 8.87 -6.14 12.50
N GLY A 72 9.31 -5.86 11.28
CA GLY A 72 9.15 -6.74 10.12
C GLY A 72 7.89 -6.43 9.31
N VAL A 73 7.56 -7.34 8.40
CA VAL A 73 6.36 -7.22 7.57
C VAL A 73 5.14 -7.58 8.40
N THR A 74 4.24 -6.61 8.56
CA THR A 74 2.94 -6.79 9.22
C THR A 74 1.81 -6.63 8.20
N ASN A 75 0.57 -6.81 8.64
CA ASN A 75 -0.60 -6.49 7.82
C ASN A 75 -1.20 -5.11 8.16
N ASP A 76 -0.47 -4.31 8.95
CA ASP A 76 -0.83 -2.94 9.27
C ASP A 76 0.00 -1.99 8.42
N VAL A 77 -0.66 -1.07 7.75
CA VAL A 77 -0.02 -0.10 6.85
C VAL A 77 -0.50 1.32 7.13
N THR A 78 0.34 2.29 6.79
CA THR A 78 0.01 3.71 6.92
C THR A 78 0.58 4.53 5.77
N SER A 79 -0.07 5.65 5.45
CA SER A 79 0.51 6.69 4.60
C SER A 79 1.34 7.71 5.40
N ASP A 80 1.24 7.73 6.73
CA ASP A 80 2.01 8.61 7.61
C ASP A 80 3.48 8.16 7.61
N VAL A 81 4.34 8.96 6.97
CA VAL A 81 5.77 8.62 6.83
C VAL A 81 6.52 8.65 8.16
N SER A 82 6.01 9.37 9.17
CA SER A 82 6.61 9.43 10.50
C SER A 82 6.44 8.14 11.29
N ASP A 83 5.43 7.34 10.94
CA ASP A 83 5.08 6.09 11.60
C ASP A 83 5.44 4.85 10.76
N THR A 84 6.34 4.98 9.80
CA THR A 84 6.83 3.86 8.99
C THR A 84 8.31 3.60 9.23
N ALA A 85 8.75 2.37 8.96
CA ALA A 85 10.18 2.02 8.90
C ALA A 85 10.79 2.30 7.51
N ALA A 86 10.21 3.22 6.73
CA ALA A 86 10.56 3.53 5.35
C ALA A 86 10.46 2.35 4.36
N ASN A 87 9.86 1.25 4.76
CA ASN A 87 9.65 0.09 3.91
C ASN A 87 8.32 0.22 3.16
N LEU A 88 8.38 0.28 1.84
CA LEU A 88 7.19 0.33 1.00
C LEU A 88 6.40 -0.97 1.13
N ALA A 89 5.13 -0.87 1.56
CA ALA A 89 4.20 -1.99 1.62
C ALA A 89 3.41 -2.15 0.33
N GLY A 90 3.05 -1.04 -0.32
CA GLY A 90 2.26 -1.05 -1.55
C GLY A 90 1.58 0.28 -1.83
N VAL A 91 0.51 0.22 -2.63
CA VAL A 91 -0.32 1.37 -3.01
C VAL A 91 -1.78 1.07 -2.70
N LEU A 92 -2.47 1.98 -2.03
CA LEU A 92 -3.87 1.84 -1.64
C LEU A 92 -4.79 1.72 -2.87
N CYS A 93 -5.67 0.72 -2.86
CA CYS A 93 -6.71 0.57 -3.89
C CYS A 93 -8.02 1.28 -3.51
N ALA A 94 -8.20 1.61 -2.23
CA ALA A 94 -9.38 2.28 -1.69
C ALA A 94 -8.96 3.37 -0.69
N ALA A 95 -9.93 4.07 -0.11
CA ALA A 95 -9.74 5.10 0.91
C ALA A 95 -10.45 4.68 2.23
N PRO A 96 -9.92 3.69 2.97
CA PRO A 96 -10.52 3.23 4.22
C PRO A 96 -10.40 4.29 5.32
N ALA A 97 -11.28 4.24 6.31
CA ALA A 97 -11.08 4.94 7.57
C ALA A 97 -9.92 4.31 8.37
N SER A 98 -9.34 5.05 9.31
CA SER A 98 -8.31 4.49 10.19
C SER A 98 -8.88 3.36 11.03
N GLY A 99 -8.25 2.21 11.00
CA GLY A 99 -8.69 0.96 11.64
C GLY A 99 -9.44 0.01 10.71
N ASP A 100 -9.85 0.47 9.53
CA ASP A 100 -10.55 -0.34 8.53
C ASP A 100 -9.55 -1.08 7.61
N TYR A 101 -10.10 -1.98 6.80
CA TYR A 101 -9.35 -2.92 5.96
C TYR A 101 -9.61 -2.66 4.49
N CYS A 102 -8.58 -2.82 3.68
CA CYS A 102 -8.67 -2.66 2.23
C CYS A 102 -7.59 -3.48 1.51
N TRP A 103 -7.67 -3.50 0.20
CA TRP A 103 -6.61 -4.03 -0.64
C TRP A 103 -5.55 -2.96 -0.92
N ILE A 104 -4.28 -3.37 -0.90
CA ILE A 104 -3.17 -2.61 -1.48
C ILE A 104 -2.61 -3.39 -2.67
N GLN A 105 -2.16 -2.68 -3.70
CA GLN A 105 -1.39 -3.29 -4.78
C GLN A 105 0.07 -3.40 -4.34
N VAL A 106 0.65 -4.60 -4.42
CA VAL A 106 2.03 -4.89 -4.01
C VAL A 106 2.94 -5.25 -5.17
N GLY A 107 2.37 -5.55 -6.35
CA GLY A 107 3.13 -5.89 -7.55
C GLY A 107 2.45 -5.44 -8.83
N GLY A 108 3.26 -5.18 -9.86
CA GLY A 108 2.80 -4.72 -11.17
C GLY A 108 2.68 -3.20 -11.30
N VAL A 109 2.22 -2.75 -12.47
CA VAL A 109 2.14 -1.31 -12.79
C VAL A 109 0.97 -0.65 -12.08
N VAL A 110 1.20 0.53 -11.51
CA VAL A 110 0.20 1.35 -10.85
C VAL A 110 0.45 2.84 -11.12
N THR A 111 -0.62 3.64 -11.11
CA THR A 111 -0.54 5.10 -11.14
C THR A 111 -0.78 5.65 -9.74
N LEU A 112 0.15 6.47 -9.24
CA LEU A 112 0.01 7.13 -7.94
C LEU A 112 -0.92 8.34 -8.04
N THR A 113 -1.63 8.64 -6.95
CA THR A 113 -2.41 9.89 -6.83
C THR A 113 -1.50 11.08 -6.59
N PRO A 114 -0.57 11.07 -5.60
CA PRO A 114 0.37 12.17 -5.42
C PRO A 114 1.51 12.12 -6.45
N ALA A 115 2.13 13.26 -6.69
CA ALA A 115 3.35 13.33 -7.45
C ALA A 115 4.51 12.67 -6.67
N LEU A 116 5.51 12.16 -7.38
CA LEU A 116 6.77 11.76 -6.77
C LEU A 116 7.47 12.98 -6.15
N VAL A 117 8.08 12.82 -4.98
CA VAL A 117 8.90 13.89 -4.38
C VAL A 117 10.10 14.20 -5.27
N SER A 118 10.68 13.18 -5.89
CA SER A 118 11.76 13.28 -6.88
C SER A 118 11.78 12.03 -7.73
N GLY A 119 12.36 12.11 -8.91
CA GLY A 119 12.57 10.97 -9.77
C GLY A 119 12.49 11.31 -11.25
N ALA A 120 13.13 10.45 -12.02
CA ALA A 120 13.04 10.39 -13.48
C ALA A 120 12.71 8.93 -13.86
N ASP A 121 12.33 8.73 -15.11
CA ASP A 121 12.05 7.41 -15.65
C ASP A 121 13.24 6.47 -15.45
N GLY A 122 12.96 5.23 -15.03
CA GLY A 122 13.95 4.22 -14.71
C GLY A 122 14.58 4.32 -13.31
N ASN A 123 14.31 5.36 -12.52
CA ASN A 123 14.83 5.44 -11.15
C ASN A 123 14.20 4.38 -10.24
N ALA A 124 15.05 3.77 -9.40
CA ALA A 124 14.56 3.00 -8.26
C ALA A 124 13.93 3.94 -7.24
N LEU A 125 12.78 3.54 -6.71
CA LEU A 125 11.99 4.34 -5.78
C LEU A 125 11.83 3.63 -4.45
N THR A 126 11.75 4.42 -3.39
CA THR A 126 11.41 4.02 -2.03
C THR A 126 10.28 4.90 -1.48
N LEU A 127 9.73 4.53 -0.33
CA LEU A 127 8.75 5.38 0.35
C LEU A 127 9.39 6.73 0.70
N SER A 128 8.66 7.82 0.50
CA SER A 128 9.11 9.15 0.94
C SER A 128 9.31 9.16 2.46
N THR A 129 10.27 9.95 2.92
CA THR A 129 10.51 10.19 4.35
C THR A 129 10.09 11.58 4.81
N THR A 130 9.50 12.38 3.90
CA THR A 130 9.15 13.79 4.15
C THR A 130 7.74 14.17 3.73
N THR A 131 7.12 13.36 2.86
CA THR A 131 5.79 13.65 2.30
C THR A 131 4.96 12.39 2.34
N ASP A 132 3.80 12.47 2.97
CA ASP A 132 2.90 11.35 3.15
C ASP A 132 2.34 10.82 1.84
N GLY A 133 2.18 9.50 1.77
CA GLY A 133 1.49 8.83 0.68
C GLY A 133 2.22 8.81 -0.66
N THR A 134 3.50 9.19 -0.74
CA THR A 134 4.25 9.24 -2.00
C THR A 134 5.61 8.57 -1.95
N LEU A 135 6.29 8.53 -3.09
CA LEU A 135 7.60 7.91 -3.28
C LEU A 135 8.66 8.96 -3.60
N LYS A 136 9.90 8.62 -3.31
CA LYS A 136 11.12 9.36 -3.68
C LYS A 136 12.14 8.43 -4.33
N VAL A 137 13.16 8.99 -4.96
CA VAL A 137 14.31 8.22 -5.47
C VAL A 137 15.01 7.54 -4.28
N ALA A 138 15.31 6.26 -4.43
CA ALA A 138 16.19 5.52 -3.53
C ALA A 138 17.62 6.04 -3.72
N GLY A 139 18.14 6.79 -2.76
CA GLY A 139 19.44 7.47 -2.85
C GLY A 139 20.54 6.82 -2.02
N ALA A 140 20.20 5.94 -1.11
CA ALA A 140 21.13 5.24 -0.24
C ALA A 140 21.04 3.72 -0.44
N VAL A 141 22.14 3.02 -0.22
CA VAL A 141 22.17 1.53 -0.26
C VAL A 141 21.31 0.90 0.85
N THR A 142 20.92 1.69 1.85
CA THR A 142 20.02 1.29 2.94
C THR A 142 18.54 1.51 2.60
N ASP A 143 18.24 2.21 1.50
CA ASP A 143 16.86 2.42 1.09
C ASP A 143 16.30 1.10 0.55
N SER A 144 15.20 0.64 1.13
CA SER A 144 14.48 -0.52 0.60
C SER A 144 13.75 -0.11 -0.68
N GLY A 145 14.31 -0.48 -1.83
CA GLY A 145 13.63 -0.31 -3.11
C GLY A 145 12.40 -1.21 -3.17
N GLY A 146 11.23 -0.64 -3.44
CA GLY A 146 9.98 -1.39 -3.63
C GLY A 146 9.29 -1.04 -4.93
N ALA A 147 9.85 -0.09 -5.70
CA ALA A 147 9.26 0.35 -6.96
C ALA A 147 10.32 0.88 -7.94
N VAL A 148 9.94 0.99 -9.20
CA VAL A 148 10.71 1.66 -10.27
C VAL A 148 9.81 2.63 -11.01
N ALA A 149 10.27 3.85 -11.28
CA ALA A 149 9.54 4.81 -12.09
C ALA A 149 9.47 4.34 -13.55
N ILE A 150 8.28 4.19 -14.10
CA ILE A 150 8.05 3.91 -15.53
C ILE A 150 7.90 5.23 -16.28
N ASP A 151 7.02 6.10 -15.78
CA ASP A 151 6.82 7.46 -16.25
C ASP A 151 6.62 8.35 -15.02
N ALA A 152 7.68 9.05 -14.64
CA ALA A 152 7.67 9.88 -13.44
C ALA A 152 6.69 11.06 -13.57
N SER A 153 6.54 11.61 -14.77
CA SER A 153 5.65 12.74 -15.05
C SER A 153 4.18 12.34 -14.97
N ALA A 154 3.84 11.15 -15.45
CA ALA A 154 2.51 10.55 -15.35
C ALA A 154 2.27 9.81 -14.02
N LYS A 155 3.27 9.76 -13.13
CA LYS A 155 3.20 9.09 -11.82
C LYS A 155 2.98 7.57 -11.94
N ILE A 156 3.47 6.97 -13.02
CA ILE A 156 3.34 5.53 -13.28
C ILE A 156 4.59 4.82 -12.75
N VAL A 157 4.38 3.83 -11.90
CA VAL A 157 5.45 3.06 -11.27
C VAL A 157 5.21 1.56 -11.40
N MET A 158 6.28 0.77 -11.41
CA MET A 158 6.24 -0.69 -11.28
C MET A 158 6.54 -1.05 -9.83
N LEU A 159 5.63 -1.73 -9.17
CA LEU A 159 5.79 -2.21 -7.79
C LEU A 159 6.45 -3.60 -7.75
N ASN A 160 7.29 -3.80 -6.75
CA ASN A 160 7.86 -5.08 -6.34
C ASN A 160 8.03 -5.09 -4.81
N CYS A 161 6.91 -4.98 -4.10
CA CYS A 161 6.89 -4.93 -2.64
C CYS A 161 6.93 -6.34 -2.03
N PRO A 162 7.30 -6.48 -0.74
CA PRO A 162 7.20 -7.74 -0.01
C PRO A 162 5.77 -8.30 -0.02
N ARG A 163 5.65 -9.62 -0.17
CA ARG A 163 4.37 -10.36 -0.22
C ARG A 163 4.11 -11.07 1.08
#